data_52cbf151e84ba48c5d6c4e2e52752a8b
#
_entry.id   52cbf151e84ba48c5d6c4e2e52752a8b
#
_cell.length_a   1.000
_cell.length_b   1.000
_cell.length_c   1.000
_cell.angle_alpha   90.00
_cell.angle_beta   90.00
_cell.angle_gamma   90.00
#
_symmetry.space_group_name_H-M   'P 1'
#
loop_
_entity.id
_entity.type
_entity.pdbx_description
1 polymer ?
#
loop_
_entity_poly.entity_id
_entity_poly.type
_entity_poly.pdbx_seq_one_letter_code
_entity_poly.pdbx_strand_id
1 'polypeptide(L)'
;MLQSFVNYANGQYHLEPLLRQGERTVNFRFGDECCSLQISRDYIELLKEARGTEQIVCLEEEDVQKLVTGNMRLQTLMSDGRVQYSGTYRTMLLVESMFHICKPMSVGA
;
A
#
# COMPACT_ATOMS: atom_id res chain seq x y z
N MET A 1 -9.32 -2.96 -6.63
CA MET A 1 -8.67 -3.41 -5.38
C MET A 1 -7.85 -2.30 -4.75
N LEU A 2 -6.75 -1.88 -5.36
CA LEU A 2 -5.99 -0.76 -4.81
C LEU A 2 -6.77 0.55 -4.85
N GLN A 3 -7.56 0.76 -5.91
CA GLN A 3 -8.38 1.97 -6.02
C GLN A 3 -9.41 2.04 -4.88
N SER A 4 -9.99 0.91 -4.51
CA SER A 4 -10.94 0.86 -3.40
C SER A 4 -10.25 1.20 -2.08
N PHE A 5 -9.01 0.72 -1.89
CA PHE A 5 -8.22 1.09 -0.72
C PHE A 5 -7.95 2.59 -0.71
N VAL A 6 -7.54 3.15 -1.84
CA VAL A 6 -7.24 4.58 -1.94
C VAL A 6 -8.48 5.42 -1.62
N ASN A 7 -9.63 5.04 -2.17
CA ASN A 7 -10.86 5.77 -1.91
C ASN A 7 -11.25 5.72 -0.44
N TYR A 8 -11.09 4.56 0.18
CA TYR A 8 -11.39 4.40 1.60
C TYR A 8 -10.40 5.21 2.45
N ALA A 9 -9.11 5.12 2.14
CA ALA A 9 -8.07 5.79 2.92
C ALA A 9 -8.23 7.31 2.89
N ASN A 10 -8.59 7.86 1.74
CA ASN A 10 -8.77 9.30 1.63
C ASN A 10 -9.95 9.82 2.48
N GLY A 11 -10.84 8.94 2.90
CA GLY A 11 -11.92 9.30 3.79
C GLY A 11 -11.57 9.18 5.27
N GLN A 12 -10.34 8.74 5.59
CA GLN A 12 -9.94 8.49 6.97
C GLN A 12 -9.00 9.57 7.47
N TYR A 13 -9.52 10.52 8.20
CA TYR A 13 -8.67 11.62 8.68
C TYR A 13 -7.67 11.19 9.76
N HIS A 14 -7.87 10.06 10.41
CA HIS A 14 -6.88 9.56 11.38
C HIS A 14 -5.61 9.06 10.70
N LEU A 15 -5.59 9.02 9.37
CA LEU A 15 -4.41 8.69 8.62
C LEU A 15 -3.49 9.91 8.46
N GLU A 16 -4.01 11.11 8.70
CA GLU A 16 -3.26 12.34 8.51
C GLU A 16 -1.87 12.37 9.16
N PRO A 17 -1.68 11.90 10.39
CA PRO A 17 -0.35 11.89 10.98
C PRO A 17 0.68 11.08 10.19
N LEU A 18 0.25 10.02 9.50
CA LEU A 18 1.14 9.23 8.67
C LEU A 18 1.47 9.97 7.38
N LEU A 19 0.51 10.65 6.79
CA LEU A 19 0.72 11.38 5.55
C LEU A 19 1.70 12.55 5.73
N ARG A 20 1.78 13.09 6.92
CA ARG A 20 2.68 14.20 7.20
C ARG A 20 4.15 13.83 7.20
N GLN A 21 4.48 12.57 7.11
CA GLN A 21 5.87 12.11 7.10
C GLN A 21 6.61 12.45 5.80
N GLY A 22 5.92 12.99 4.82
CA GLY A 22 6.51 13.41 3.56
C GLY A 22 5.90 12.73 2.36
N GLU A 23 6.09 13.32 1.21
CA GLU A 23 5.57 12.75 -0.02
C GLU A 23 6.40 11.55 -0.44
N ARG A 24 5.73 10.51 -0.91
CA ARG A 24 6.37 9.29 -1.37
C ARG A 24 5.58 8.70 -2.52
N THR A 25 6.28 8.02 -3.41
CA THR A 25 5.64 7.29 -4.50
C THR A 25 6.17 5.88 -4.48
N VAL A 26 5.27 4.92 -4.29
CA VAL A 26 5.64 3.52 -4.19
C VAL A 26 5.00 2.76 -5.34
N ASN A 27 5.81 2.05 -6.11
CA ASN A 27 5.30 1.25 -7.21
C ASN A 27 4.79 -0.08 -6.69
N PHE A 28 3.69 -0.55 -7.26
CA PHE A 28 3.16 -1.88 -7.00
C PHE A 28 3.19 -2.68 -8.29
N ARG A 29 3.82 -3.84 -8.25
CA ARG A 29 3.82 -4.78 -9.36
C ARG A 29 3.19 -6.08 -8.91
N PHE A 30 2.27 -6.60 -9.71
CA PHE A 30 1.65 -7.89 -9.45
C PHE A 30 1.19 -8.47 -10.79
N GLY A 31 1.66 -9.68 -11.10
CA GLY A 31 1.44 -10.27 -12.40
C GLY A 31 2.02 -9.38 -13.48
N ASP A 32 1.23 -9.04 -14.49
CA ASP A 32 1.65 -8.17 -15.57
C ASP A 32 1.24 -6.72 -15.32
N GLU A 33 0.67 -6.43 -14.18
CA GLU A 33 0.19 -5.09 -13.89
C GLU A 33 1.19 -4.28 -13.06
N CYS A 34 1.18 -2.99 -13.29
CA CYS A 34 2.06 -2.07 -12.59
C CYS A 34 1.32 -0.76 -12.36
N CYS A 35 1.40 -0.24 -11.16
CA CYS A 35 0.81 1.05 -10.81
C CYS A 35 1.64 1.69 -9.71
N SER A 36 1.32 2.92 -9.34
CA SER A 36 2.01 3.61 -8.26
C SER A 36 1.01 4.17 -7.28
N LEU A 37 1.38 4.13 -6.00
CA LEU A 37 0.63 4.78 -4.97
C LEU A 37 1.39 6.05 -4.60
N GLN A 38 0.83 7.21 -4.92
CA GLN A 38 1.43 8.48 -4.57
C GLN A 38 0.84 8.96 -3.26
N ILE A 39 1.69 9.07 -2.24
CA ILE A 39 1.28 9.48 -0.92
C ILE A 39 1.69 10.91 -0.74
N SER A 40 0.71 11.79 -0.63
CA SER A 40 0.95 13.21 -0.43
C SER A 40 0.52 13.59 0.99
N ARG A 41 0.82 14.81 1.37
CA ARG A 41 0.54 15.28 2.72
C ARG A 41 -0.95 15.22 3.08
N ASP A 42 -1.81 15.46 2.10
CA ASP A 42 -3.24 15.58 2.33
C ASP A 42 -4.07 14.45 1.74
N TYR A 43 -3.50 13.66 0.85
CA TYR A 43 -4.26 12.62 0.17
C TYR A 43 -3.36 11.56 -0.46
N ILE A 44 -3.99 10.48 -0.90
CA ILE A 44 -3.33 9.38 -1.59
C ILE A 44 -3.95 9.26 -2.97
N GLU A 45 -3.13 9.02 -3.97
CA GLU A 45 -3.59 8.87 -5.34
C GLU A 45 -3.01 7.61 -5.98
N LEU A 46 -3.81 6.90 -6.75
CA LEU A 46 -3.34 5.75 -7.51
C LEU A 46 -3.05 6.17 -8.95
N LEU A 47 -1.81 5.97 -9.37
CA LEU A 47 -1.37 6.28 -10.72
C LEU A 47 -1.24 4.99 -11.51
N LYS A 48 -1.59 5.02 -12.78
CA LYS A 48 -1.53 3.83 -13.63
C LYS A 48 -0.14 3.49 -14.12
N GLU A 49 0.85 4.29 -13.77
CA GLU A 49 2.22 4.11 -14.20
C GLU A 49 3.14 3.94 -13.03
N ALA A 50 4.27 3.28 -13.23
CA ALA A 50 5.28 3.14 -12.20
C ALA A 50 6.16 4.39 -12.21
N ARG A 51 5.91 5.30 -11.30
CA ARG A 51 6.64 6.57 -11.21
C ARG A 51 7.58 6.68 -10.01
N GLY A 52 7.53 5.73 -9.10
CA GLY A 52 8.33 5.82 -7.90
C GLY A 52 9.68 5.15 -8.02
N THR A 53 10.54 5.42 -7.03
CA THR A 53 11.83 4.74 -6.94
C THR A 53 11.78 3.60 -5.94
N GLU A 54 10.72 3.52 -5.14
CA GLU A 54 10.52 2.45 -4.18
C GLU A 54 9.46 1.49 -4.73
N GLN A 55 9.59 0.21 -4.43
CA GLN A 55 8.78 -0.77 -5.14
C GLN A 55 8.36 -1.93 -4.27
N ILE A 56 7.12 -2.34 -4.43
CA ILE A 56 6.58 -3.55 -3.83
C ILE A 56 6.21 -4.47 -4.98
N VAL A 57 6.79 -5.66 -5.01
CA VAL A 57 6.52 -6.64 -6.05
C VAL A 57 5.81 -7.82 -5.41
N CYS A 58 4.60 -8.09 -5.82
CA CYS A 58 3.81 -9.22 -5.34
C CYS A 58 3.82 -10.33 -6.38
N LEU A 59 3.88 -11.58 -5.92
CA LEU A 59 3.86 -12.71 -6.84
C LEU A 59 2.52 -12.79 -7.56
N GLU A 60 1.43 -12.54 -6.85
CA GLU A 60 0.10 -12.64 -7.42
C GLU A 60 -0.80 -11.52 -6.92
N GLU A 61 -1.88 -11.29 -7.61
CA GLU A 61 -2.87 -10.30 -7.22
C GLU A 61 -3.44 -10.59 -5.84
N GLU A 62 -3.54 -11.88 -5.48
CA GLU A 62 -4.01 -12.28 -4.17
C GLU A 62 -3.17 -11.69 -3.04
N ASP A 63 -1.88 -11.53 -3.25
CA ASP A 63 -1.00 -10.94 -2.23
C ASP A 63 -1.32 -9.46 -2.02
N VAL A 64 -1.67 -8.75 -3.10
CA VAL A 64 -2.09 -7.35 -2.98
C VAL A 64 -3.39 -7.29 -2.19
N GLN A 65 -4.31 -8.21 -2.44
CA GLN A 65 -5.56 -8.25 -1.72
C GLN A 65 -5.35 -8.47 -0.22
N LYS A 66 -4.43 -9.34 0.15
CA LYS A 66 -4.10 -9.58 1.56
C LYS A 66 -3.56 -8.32 2.23
N LEU A 67 -2.77 -7.54 1.50
CA LEU A 67 -2.24 -6.30 2.03
C LEU A 67 -3.34 -5.26 2.22
N VAL A 68 -4.15 -5.02 1.20
CA VAL A 68 -5.14 -3.95 1.25
C VAL A 68 -6.29 -4.24 2.20
N THR A 69 -6.58 -5.51 2.46
CA THR A 69 -7.61 -5.89 3.41
C THR A 69 -7.10 -5.95 4.85
N GLY A 70 -5.78 -5.79 5.02
CA GLY A 70 -5.17 -5.87 6.34
C GLY A 70 -5.11 -7.29 6.91
N ASN A 71 -5.38 -8.31 6.11
CA ASN A 71 -5.34 -9.69 6.57
C ASN A 71 -3.92 -10.17 6.86
N MET A 72 -2.94 -9.66 6.15
CA MET A 72 -1.54 -9.97 6.41
C MET A 72 -0.70 -8.71 6.31
N ARG A 73 0.29 -8.60 7.16
CA ARG A 73 1.20 -7.47 7.15
C ARG A 73 2.22 -7.63 6.04
N LEU A 74 2.73 -6.51 5.54
CA LEU A 74 3.75 -6.50 4.51
C LEU A 74 4.97 -7.33 4.92
N GLN A 75 5.45 -7.14 6.14
CA GLN A 75 6.62 -7.87 6.61
C GLN A 75 6.39 -9.39 6.66
N THR A 76 5.17 -9.81 6.98
CA THR A 76 4.84 -11.23 6.99
C THR A 76 4.90 -11.81 5.58
N LEU A 77 4.34 -11.11 4.61
CA LEU A 77 4.39 -11.56 3.22
C LEU A 77 5.81 -11.56 2.68
N MET A 78 6.64 -10.61 3.12
CA MET A 78 8.05 -10.58 2.74
C MET A 78 8.79 -11.79 3.32
N SER A 79 8.52 -12.14 4.57
CA SER A 79 9.13 -13.31 5.21
C SER A 79 8.72 -14.60 4.54
N ASP A 80 7.51 -14.67 4.02
CA ASP A 80 7.00 -15.85 3.34
C ASP A 80 7.47 -15.92 1.88
N GLY A 81 8.21 -14.93 1.41
CA GLY A 81 8.69 -14.91 0.03
C GLY A 81 7.62 -14.55 -0.99
N ARG A 82 6.46 -14.09 -0.56
CA ARG A 82 5.35 -13.74 -1.46
C ARG A 82 5.47 -12.32 -2.01
N VAL A 83 6.16 -11.45 -1.29
CA VAL A 83 6.29 -10.05 -1.65
C VAL A 83 7.75 -9.64 -1.47
N GLN A 84 8.26 -8.86 -2.42
CA GLN A 84 9.58 -8.27 -2.32
C GLN A 84 9.43 -6.77 -2.23
N TYR A 85 10.19 -6.15 -1.36
CA TYR A 85 10.19 -4.71 -1.21
C TYR A 85 11.59 -4.16 -1.51
N SER A 86 11.63 -3.04 -2.24
CA SER A 86 12.88 -2.35 -2.54
C SER A 86 12.66 -0.87 -2.22
N GLY A 87 13.42 -0.34 -1.28
CA GLY A 87 13.29 1.05 -0.86
C GLY A 87 13.73 1.23 0.58
N THR A 88 13.37 2.36 1.17
CA THR A 88 13.77 2.66 2.55
C THR A 88 12.88 1.91 3.53
N TYR A 89 13.44 1.63 4.70
CA TYR A 89 12.69 0.98 5.76
C TYR A 89 11.55 1.87 6.26
N ARG A 90 11.80 3.17 6.27
CA ARG A 90 10.79 4.15 6.71
C ARG A 90 9.54 4.11 5.81
N THR A 91 9.71 4.04 4.51
CA THR A 91 8.59 3.94 3.58
C THR A 91 7.87 2.60 3.76
N MET A 92 8.62 1.51 3.97
CA MET A 92 8.01 0.20 4.22
C MET A 92 7.10 0.24 5.44
N LEU A 93 7.57 0.84 6.52
CA LEU A 93 6.77 0.96 7.73
C LEU A 93 5.55 1.84 7.53
N LEU A 94 5.69 2.91 6.75
CA LEU A 94 4.57 3.80 6.46
C LEU A 94 3.49 3.05 5.68
N VAL A 95 3.87 2.33 4.64
CA VAL A 95 2.92 1.59 3.81
C VAL A 95 2.25 0.48 4.63
N GLU A 96 3.03 -0.25 5.42
CA GLU A 96 2.47 -1.31 6.27
C GLU A 96 1.47 -0.72 7.26
N SER A 97 1.79 0.40 7.86
CA SER A 97 0.89 1.07 8.80
C SER A 97 -0.38 1.55 8.14
N MET A 98 -0.27 2.07 6.92
CA MET A 98 -1.43 2.52 6.18
C MET A 98 -2.40 1.38 5.90
N PHE A 99 -1.90 0.25 5.43
CA PHE A 99 -2.76 -0.90 5.17
C PHE A 99 -3.38 -1.45 6.45
N HIS A 100 -2.66 -1.40 7.54
CA HIS A 100 -3.17 -1.90 8.81
C HIS A 100 -4.25 -0.97 9.41
N ILE A 101 -4.02 0.34 9.36
CA ILE A 101 -4.95 1.30 9.94
C ILE A 101 -6.18 1.48 9.05
N CYS A 102 -5.98 1.47 7.74
CA CYS A 102 -7.05 1.72 6.79
C CYS A 102 -7.68 0.46 6.23
N LYS A 103 -7.54 -0.66 6.91
CA LYS A 103 -8.19 -1.87 6.44
C LYS A 103 -9.70 -1.65 6.48
N PRO A 104 -10.40 -1.94 5.39
CA PRO A 104 -11.84 -1.79 5.37
C PRO A 104 -12.43 -2.68 6.44
N MET A 105 -13.39 -2.18 7.17
CA MET A 105 -14.14 -3.00 8.06
C MET A 105 -14.71 -4.08 7.23
N SER A 106 -14.30 -5.25 7.53
CA SER A 106 -14.78 -6.36 6.83
C SER A 106 -16.16 -6.51 7.08
N VAL A 107 -16.88 -6.09 6.16
CA VAL A 107 -18.14 -6.14 6.39
C VAL A 107 -18.77 -7.38 6.28
N GLY A 108 -18.28 -8.14 5.71
CA GLY A 108 -18.80 -9.45 5.65
C GLY A 108 -18.52 -10.04 6.88
N ALA A 109 -17.82 -9.32 7.49
CA ALA A 109 -17.69 -9.75 8.82
C ALA A 109 -19.00 -9.61 9.26
#